data_4d154e49ebfc098cbcfa562e6ac6b4a0
#
_entry.id   4d154e49ebfc098cbcfa562e6ac6b4a0
#
_cell.length_a   1.000
_cell.length_b   1.000
_cell.length_c   1.000
_cell.angle_alpha   90.00
_cell.angle_beta   90.00
_cell.angle_gamma   90.00
#
_symmetry.space_group_name_H-M   'P 1'
#
loop_
_entity.id
_entity.type
_entity.pdbx_description
1 polymer ?
#
loop_
_entity_poly.entity_id
_entity_poly.type
_entity_poly.pdbx_seq_one_letter_code
_entity_poly.pdbx_strand_id
1 'polypeptide(L)'
;MVDITKIAAIYADAERYGGMTVTVGGWAKTIRDLKTFGFIELNDGSCFRNLQVVMDANILANYKEIAAQNVGAALIVIGEVVLTPEAKQPLELKATEIAVEGPSTPDYPLQMKRHSVEFLRTIQHLRPRTNLFNATFRVRSAAAFAVHEFFQSRGFTYVNTPIITGSDCEGAGEMFQVTTLDLENVPKTEDGKVDYSQDFFGKKTSLTVSGQLNAENFAMAFGDVYTFGPTFRAENSNTARHAAEFWMIEPEMAFCDLDGDLEVMEAMVKYIITAVMERCPDDLAFFNSFVDKGLIERLQHVAASDFGRITYTDAVELLKQHNDQFDYKVDWGTDLQTEHERFLTEQIFKRPVFVTDYPKEIKAFYMRLNDDGKTVAAADCLVPGIGEIIGGSQREERLDVLESRIKELGMNPADYWWYCDLRRYGSCRHAGFGLGFERMVMYLTGVGNIRDVELHPRTVGNAEF
;
A
#
# COMPACT_ATOMS: atom_id res chain seq x y z
N MET A 1 22.71 0.81 27.75
CA MET A 1 21.33 0.91 27.20
C MET A 1 20.44 0.16 28.17
N VAL A 2 19.31 0.74 28.56
CA VAL A 2 18.29 0.05 29.32
C VAL A 2 17.72 -1.04 28.41
N ASP A 3 17.69 -2.30 28.87
CA ASP A 3 17.12 -3.40 28.09
C ASP A 3 15.58 -3.30 28.18
N ILE A 4 14.95 -2.78 27.11
CA ILE A 4 13.52 -2.54 27.04
C ILE A 4 12.84 -3.74 26.38
N THR A 5 12.00 -4.44 27.14
CA THR A 5 11.18 -5.54 26.65
C THR A 5 9.97 -4.99 25.88
N LYS A 6 9.71 -5.52 24.67
CA LYS A 6 8.54 -5.13 23.89
C LYS A 6 7.26 -5.74 24.45
N ILE A 7 6.18 -4.95 24.47
CA ILE A 7 4.83 -5.42 24.89
C ILE A 7 4.38 -6.61 24.05
N ALA A 8 4.65 -6.59 22.75
CA ALA A 8 4.34 -7.73 21.86
C ALA A 8 5.02 -9.03 22.30
N ALA A 9 6.28 -8.97 22.75
CA ALA A 9 7.01 -10.17 23.22
C ALA A 9 6.40 -10.74 24.51
N ILE A 10 5.96 -9.87 25.43
CA ILE A 10 5.28 -10.27 26.67
C ILE A 10 3.96 -11.01 26.35
N TYR A 11 3.15 -10.47 25.43
CA TYR A 11 1.91 -11.11 25.03
C TYR A 11 2.09 -12.40 24.22
N ALA A 12 3.18 -12.49 23.43
CA ALA A 12 3.47 -13.67 22.63
C ALA A 12 3.88 -14.90 23.48
N ASP A 13 4.49 -14.67 24.65
CA ASP A 13 4.96 -15.74 25.54
C ASP A 13 4.67 -15.37 27.02
N ALA A 14 3.39 -15.16 27.32
CA ALA A 14 2.93 -14.69 28.62
C ALA A 14 3.35 -15.61 29.78
N GLU A 15 3.38 -16.95 29.55
CA GLU A 15 3.79 -17.91 30.57
C GLU A 15 5.26 -17.76 30.95
N ARG A 16 6.13 -17.53 29.96
CA ARG A 16 7.55 -17.30 30.17
C ARG A 16 7.82 -16.03 30.98
N TYR A 17 7.08 -14.95 30.66
CA TYR A 17 7.26 -13.66 31.34
C TYR A 17 6.57 -13.60 32.71
N GLY A 18 5.61 -14.49 33.01
CA GLY A 18 4.89 -14.53 34.29
C GLY A 18 5.86 -14.67 35.47
N GLY A 19 5.77 -13.76 36.44
CA GLY A 19 6.66 -13.66 37.59
C GLY A 19 8.04 -13.01 37.32
N MET A 20 8.34 -12.65 36.06
CA MET A 20 9.59 -11.95 35.72
C MET A 20 9.43 -10.44 35.94
N THR A 21 10.51 -9.83 36.41
CA THR A 21 10.66 -8.38 36.38
C THR A 21 11.16 -7.93 35.01
N VAL A 22 10.43 -7.03 34.36
CA VAL A 22 10.77 -6.49 33.03
C VAL A 22 10.82 -4.97 33.06
N THR A 23 11.54 -4.38 32.11
CA THR A 23 11.50 -2.94 31.82
C THR A 23 10.76 -2.72 30.52
N VAL A 24 9.71 -1.88 30.54
CA VAL A 24 8.90 -1.54 29.37
C VAL A 24 8.91 -0.03 29.19
N GLY A 25 9.14 0.43 27.95
CA GLY A 25 8.99 1.84 27.58
C GLY A 25 7.78 2.04 26.69
N GLY A 26 7.00 3.09 26.88
CA GLY A 26 5.83 3.35 26.04
C GLY A 26 5.11 4.66 26.36
N TRP A 27 3.99 4.88 25.69
CA TRP A 27 3.16 6.07 25.88
C TRP A 27 1.86 5.73 26.61
N ALA A 28 1.52 6.54 27.62
CA ALA A 28 0.27 6.40 28.37
C ALA A 28 -0.93 6.69 27.47
N LYS A 29 -1.82 5.71 27.31
CA LYS A 29 -3.12 5.83 26.63
C LYS A 29 -4.19 6.32 27.58
N THR A 30 -4.14 5.83 28.82
CA THR A 30 -5.00 6.26 29.93
C THR A 30 -4.20 6.25 31.22
N ILE A 31 -4.55 7.13 32.16
CA ILE A 31 -4.05 7.12 33.53
C ILE A 31 -5.27 7.28 34.43
N ARG A 32 -5.48 6.32 35.34
CA ARG A 32 -6.59 6.31 36.29
C ARG A 32 -6.03 6.28 37.70
N ASP A 33 -6.21 7.37 38.43
CA ASP A 33 -5.85 7.50 39.84
C ASP A 33 -7.04 7.13 40.75
N LEU A 34 -6.83 6.21 41.69
CA LEU A 34 -7.76 5.82 42.74
C LEU A 34 -7.22 6.19 44.13
N LYS A 35 -6.25 7.13 44.21
CA LYS A 35 -5.58 7.73 45.39
C LYS A 35 -4.55 6.83 46.06
N THR A 36 -4.81 5.57 46.32
CA THR A 36 -3.91 4.60 46.96
C THR A 36 -3.31 3.64 45.96
N PHE A 37 -3.96 3.44 44.83
CA PHE A 37 -3.50 2.67 43.68
C PHE A 37 -4.06 3.28 42.40
N GLY A 38 -3.55 2.87 41.26
CA GLY A 38 -4.00 3.36 39.97
C GLY A 38 -3.60 2.43 38.83
N PHE A 39 -4.06 2.77 37.64
CA PHE A 39 -3.79 2.01 36.42
C PHE A 39 -3.34 2.92 35.29
N ILE A 40 -2.35 2.46 34.53
CA ILE A 40 -1.96 3.05 33.27
C ILE A 40 -2.17 2.01 32.17
N GLU A 41 -2.83 2.40 31.08
CA GLU A 41 -2.75 1.65 29.84
C GLU A 41 -1.54 2.18 29.05
N LEU A 42 -0.50 1.35 28.94
CA LEU A 42 0.75 1.68 28.25
C LEU A 42 0.80 0.99 26.90
N ASN A 43 1.20 1.71 25.85
CA ASN A 43 1.41 1.14 24.52
C ASN A 43 2.77 1.57 23.97
N ASP A 44 3.57 0.61 23.47
CA ASP A 44 4.87 0.83 22.89
C ASP A 44 4.87 0.79 21.35
N GLY A 45 3.70 0.62 20.73
CA GLY A 45 3.52 0.50 19.28
C GLY A 45 3.84 -0.88 18.71
N SER A 46 4.40 -1.80 19.48
CA SER A 46 4.82 -3.11 18.98
C SER A 46 3.65 -4.07 18.69
N CYS A 47 2.48 -3.85 19.31
CA CYS A 47 1.25 -4.58 19.04
C CYS A 47 0.01 -3.70 19.27
N PHE A 48 -1.15 -4.23 18.92
CA PHE A 48 -2.42 -3.51 19.11
C PHE A 48 -2.81 -3.39 20.59
N ARG A 49 -2.46 -4.40 21.40
CA ARG A 49 -2.84 -4.47 22.82
C ARG A 49 -2.09 -3.45 23.66
N ASN A 50 -2.78 -2.83 24.61
CA ASN A 50 -2.14 -2.03 25.64
C ASN A 50 -1.77 -2.94 26.81
N LEU A 51 -0.64 -2.63 27.48
CA LEU A 51 -0.24 -3.26 28.72
C LEU A 51 -0.85 -2.49 29.91
N GLN A 52 -1.62 -3.18 30.75
CA GLN A 52 -2.10 -2.60 31.98
C GLN A 52 -0.97 -2.57 33.02
N VAL A 53 -0.59 -1.38 33.45
CA VAL A 53 0.37 -1.15 34.52
C VAL A 53 -0.42 -0.83 35.79
N VAL A 54 -0.12 -1.55 36.85
CA VAL A 54 -0.70 -1.30 38.19
C VAL A 54 0.28 -0.45 39.00
N MET A 55 -0.20 0.68 39.51
CA MET A 55 0.54 1.60 40.37
C MET A 55 0.07 1.45 41.81
N ASP A 56 0.98 1.35 42.78
CA ASP A 56 0.68 1.38 44.21
C ASP A 56 1.42 2.55 44.90
N ALA A 57 0.64 3.40 45.58
CA ALA A 57 1.20 4.58 46.29
C ALA A 57 2.11 4.20 47.47
N ASN A 58 2.02 2.97 47.97
CA ASN A 58 2.94 2.49 49.02
C ASN A 58 4.30 2.03 48.47
N ILE A 59 4.37 1.75 47.15
CA ILE A 59 5.59 1.27 46.48
C ILE A 59 6.25 2.41 45.72
N LEU A 60 5.47 3.20 44.96
CA LEU A 60 5.99 4.25 44.10
C LEU A 60 6.17 5.56 44.88
N ALA A 61 7.42 5.96 45.16
CA ALA A 61 7.71 7.21 45.85
C ALA A 61 7.19 8.45 45.09
N ASN A 62 7.16 8.39 43.76
CA ASN A 62 6.65 9.44 42.86
C ASN A 62 5.21 9.20 42.35
N TYR A 63 4.41 8.41 43.05
CA TYR A 63 3.03 8.07 42.64
C TYR A 63 2.21 9.30 42.22
N LYS A 64 2.26 10.39 43.00
CA LYS A 64 1.49 11.61 42.71
C LYS A 64 1.96 12.30 41.42
N GLU A 65 3.24 12.28 41.16
CA GLU A 65 3.81 12.81 39.92
C GLU A 65 3.31 12.01 38.70
N ILE A 66 3.33 10.68 38.78
CA ILE A 66 2.86 9.80 37.73
C ILE A 66 1.34 9.94 37.52
N ALA A 67 0.58 9.97 38.62
CA ALA A 67 -0.89 10.11 38.54
C ALA A 67 -1.33 11.47 37.96
N ALA A 68 -0.48 12.48 38.03
CA ALA A 68 -0.71 13.82 37.47
C ALA A 68 -0.31 13.94 35.98
N GLN A 69 0.28 12.90 35.38
CA GLN A 69 0.67 12.96 33.96
C GLN A 69 -0.57 12.95 33.04
N ASN A 70 -0.42 13.59 31.89
CA ASN A 70 -1.45 13.57 30.85
C ASN A 70 -1.30 12.35 29.90
N VAL A 71 -2.37 12.03 29.21
CA VAL A 71 -2.37 11.09 28.08
C VAL A 71 -1.27 11.51 27.09
N GLY A 72 -0.55 10.53 26.56
CA GLY A 72 0.56 10.75 25.65
C GLY A 72 1.92 10.93 26.31
N ALA A 73 2.01 10.99 27.65
CA ALA A 73 3.30 10.99 28.35
C ALA A 73 4.08 9.71 28.04
N ALA A 74 5.39 9.86 27.81
CA ALA A 74 6.32 8.76 27.61
C ALA A 74 6.84 8.30 28.99
N LEU A 75 6.71 7.01 29.26
CA LEU A 75 7.04 6.40 30.55
C LEU A 75 7.98 5.21 30.35
N ILE A 76 8.92 5.03 31.29
CA ILE A 76 9.65 3.79 31.48
C ILE A 76 9.14 3.15 32.77
N VAL A 77 8.73 1.90 32.69
CA VAL A 77 8.13 1.15 33.79
C VAL A 77 8.96 -0.10 34.05
N ILE A 78 9.40 -0.28 35.28
CA ILE A 78 9.99 -1.53 35.78
C ILE A 78 8.97 -2.17 36.70
N GLY A 79 8.69 -3.47 36.50
CA GLY A 79 7.69 -4.18 37.29
C GLY A 79 7.67 -5.67 37.02
N GLU A 80 6.91 -6.38 37.84
CA GLU A 80 6.67 -7.81 37.72
C GLU A 80 5.46 -8.06 36.81
N VAL A 81 5.61 -8.95 35.83
CA VAL A 81 4.49 -9.45 35.00
C VAL A 81 3.67 -10.43 35.81
N VAL A 82 2.41 -10.13 36.01
CA VAL A 82 1.46 -10.97 36.74
C VAL A 82 0.42 -11.51 35.79
N LEU A 83 0.27 -12.82 35.71
CA LEU A 83 -0.76 -13.46 34.90
C LEU A 83 -2.13 -13.30 35.61
N THR A 84 -3.14 -12.90 34.85
CA THR A 84 -4.51 -12.65 35.32
C THR A 84 -5.54 -13.37 34.43
N PRO A 85 -5.50 -14.72 34.36
CA PRO A 85 -6.30 -15.50 33.41
C PRO A 85 -7.81 -15.32 33.61
N GLU A 86 -8.27 -14.99 34.81
CA GLU A 86 -9.69 -14.75 35.13
C GLU A 86 -10.15 -13.31 34.88
N ALA A 87 -9.19 -12.38 34.52
CA ALA A 87 -9.52 -10.99 34.26
C ALA A 87 -9.77 -10.76 32.75
N LYS A 88 -10.26 -9.56 32.42
CA LYS A 88 -10.48 -9.15 31.03
C LYS A 88 -9.18 -9.17 30.21
N GLN A 89 -8.07 -8.77 30.81
CA GLN A 89 -6.72 -8.85 30.24
C GLN A 89 -5.99 -10.08 30.82
N PRO A 90 -5.20 -10.81 30.02
CA PRO A 90 -4.56 -12.06 30.49
C PRO A 90 -3.38 -11.84 31.42
N LEU A 91 -2.85 -10.62 31.46
CA LEU A 91 -1.71 -10.23 32.30
C LEU A 91 -1.71 -8.73 32.61
N GLU A 92 -0.97 -8.34 33.65
CA GLU A 92 -0.71 -6.95 34.02
C GLU A 92 0.74 -6.81 34.50
N LEU A 93 1.26 -5.57 34.50
CA LEU A 93 2.58 -5.25 35.02
C LEU A 93 2.43 -4.52 36.36
N LYS A 94 2.83 -5.16 37.48
CA LYS A 94 2.89 -4.52 38.78
C LYS A 94 4.14 -3.68 38.88
N ALA A 95 4.02 -2.37 38.79
CA ALA A 95 5.14 -1.46 38.76
C ALA A 95 5.84 -1.38 40.12
N THR A 96 7.15 -1.52 40.09
CA THR A 96 8.04 -1.25 41.22
C THR A 96 8.75 0.10 41.08
N GLU A 97 8.92 0.57 39.84
CA GLU A 97 9.48 1.87 39.49
C GLU A 97 8.84 2.40 38.22
N ILE A 98 8.56 3.71 38.18
CA ILE A 98 8.08 4.41 36.98
C ILE A 98 8.87 5.72 36.85
N ALA A 99 9.48 5.92 35.70
CA ALA A 99 10.12 7.17 35.33
C ALA A 99 9.34 7.88 34.22
N VAL A 100 9.19 9.20 34.33
CA VAL A 100 8.68 10.04 33.25
C VAL A 100 9.82 10.40 32.33
N GLU A 101 9.89 9.78 31.17
CA GLU A 101 10.88 10.08 30.13
C GLU A 101 10.55 11.38 29.40
N GLY A 102 9.26 11.59 29.12
CA GLY A 102 8.76 12.81 28.52
C GLY A 102 7.33 13.13 28.96
N PRO A 103 7.08 14.26 29.63
CA PRO A 103 5.75 14.67 30.03
C PRO A 103 4.90 15.07 28.82
N SER A 104 3.58 14.97 28.95
CA SER A 104 2.61 15.47 27.96
C SER A 104 1.85 16.66 28.57
N THR A 105 1.60 17.67 27.75
CA THR A 105 0.90 18.89 28.18
C THR A 105 -0.63 18.73 28.06
N PRO A 106 -1.43 19.52 28.83
CA PRO A 106 -2.90 19.41 28.81
C PRO A 106 -3.55 19.72 27.45
N ASP A 107 -2.85 20.42 26.58
CA ASP A 107 -3.31 20.78 25.22
C ASP A 107 -3.02 19.68 24.16
N TYR A 108 -2.50 18.52 24.60
CA TYR A 108 -2.31 17.36 23.72
C TYR A 108 -3.59 17.04 22.95
N PRO A 109 -3.58 17.06 21.59
CA PRO A 109 -4.82 17.06 20.79
C PRO A 109 -5.57 15.72 20.81
N LEU A 110 -4.85 14.60 21.06
CA LEU A 110 -5.43 13.27 21.09
C LEU A 110 -5.95 12.90 22.49
N GLN A 111 -6.94 13.62 22.96
CA GLN A 111 -7.62 13.36 24.22
C GLN A 111 -8.47 12.07 24.19
N MET A 112 -8.89 11.58 25.36
CA MET A 112 -9.76 10.37 25.52
C MET A 112 -11.19 10.59 24.97
N LYS A 113 -11.30 10.84 23.67
CA LYS A 113 -12.57 10.98 22.94
C LYS A 113 -12.41 10.45 21.51
N ARG A 114 -13.52 10.19 20.84
CA ARG A 114 -13.49 9.84 19.43
C ARG A 114 -13.06 11.06 18.61
N HIS A 115 -12.08 10.87 17.73
CA HIS A 115 -11.64 11.87 16.75
C HIS A 115 -12.11 11.48 15.36
N SER A 116 -12.54 12.44 14.56
CA SER A 116 -12.86 12.20 13.16
C SER A 116 -11.57 12.02 12.34
N VAL A 117 -11.67 11.29 11.24
CA VAL A 117 -10.53 11.07 10.32
C VAL A 117 -10.09 12.40 9.70
N GLU A 118 -11.02 13.29 9.39
CA GLU A 118 -10.74 14.63 8.87
C GLU A 118 -9.88 15.44 9.84
N PHE A 119 -10.22 15.45 11.13
CA PHE A 119 -9.39 16.08 12.15
C PHE A 119 -8.00 15.43 12.22
N LEU A 120 -7.92 14.10 12.19
CA LEU A 120 -6.64 13.39 12.25
C LEU A 120 -5.74 13.68 11.03
N ARG A 121 -6.31 14.04 9.88
CA ARG A 121 -5.54 14.51 8.72
C ARG A 121 -4.90 15.88 8.94
N THR A 122 -5.42 16.71 9.84
CA THR A 122 -4.79 18.00 10.19
C THR A 122 -3.62 17.88 11.17
N ILE A 123 -3.46 16.71 11.80
CA ILE A 123 -2.39 16.39 12.76
C ILE A 123 -1.69 15.07 12.37
N GLN A 124 -1.30 14.93 11.11
CA GLN A 124 -0.77 13.69 10.54
C GLN A 124 0.43 13.14 11.35
N HIS A 125 1.30 14.02 11.87
CA HIS A 125 2.46 13.66 12.70
C HIS A 125 2.08 13.01 14.04
N LEU A 126 0.86 13.20 14.55
CA LEU A 126 0.38 12.58 15.79
C LEU A 126 -0.61 11.44 15.56
N ARG A 127 -1.28 11.39 14.41
CA ARG A 127 -2.31 10.39 14.13
C ARG A 127 -1.85 8.92 14.28
N PRO A 128 -0.55 8.55 14.09
CA PRO A 128 -0.08 7.19 14.36
C PRO A 128 -0.27 6.72 15.81
N ARG A 129 -0.45 7.66 16.74
CA ARG A 129 -0.73 7.35 18.14
C ARG A 129 -2.19 6.90 18.39
N THR A 130 -3.10 7.03 17.42
CA THR A 130 -4.48 6.52 17.50
C THR A 130 -4.55 5.03 17.16
N ASN A 131 -5.57 4.33 17.65
CA ASN A 131 -5.73 2.90 17.37
C ASN A 131 -5.87 2.61 15.87
N LEU A 132 -6.66 3.44 15.16
CA LEU A 132 -6.88 3.30 13.72
C LEU A 132 -5.56 3.34 12.95
N PHE A 133 -4.78 4.41 13.09
CA PHE A 133 -3.56 4.60 12.31
C PHE A 133 -2.41 3.72 12.80
N ASN A 134 -2.36 3.43 14.10
CA ASN A 134 -1.39 2.50 14.67
C ASN A 134 -1.58 1.08 14.06
N ALA A 135 -2.83 0.59 13.99
CA ALA A 135 -3.17 -0.66 13.33
C ALA A 135 -2.90 -0.61 11.82
N THR A 136 -3.31 0.46 11.14
CA THR A 136 -3.09 0.63 9.69
C THR A 136 -1.61 0.51 9.32
N PHE A 137 -0.73 1.18 10.06
CA PHE A 137 0.70 1.17 9.74
C PHE A 137 1.41 -0.12 10.14
N ARG A 138 0.92 -0.88 11.14
CA ARG A 138 1.41 -2.25 11.38
C ARG A 138 1.00 -3.19 10.24
N VAL A 139 -0.25 -3.14 9.80
CA VAL A 139 -0.70 -3.93 8.64
C VAL A 139 0.09 -3.55 7.40
N ARG A 140 0.29 -2.24 7.13
CA ARG A 140 1.13 -1.77 6.02
C ARG A 140 2.54 -2.35 6.08
N SER A 141 3.18 -2.33 7.26
CA SER A 141 4.52 -2.89 7.46
C SER A 141 4.56 -4.40 7.23
N ALA A 142 3.60 -5.14 7.77
CA ALA A 142 3.51 -6.60 7.59
C ALA A 142 3.25 -6.97 6.13
N ALA A 143 2.39 -6.23 5.43
CA ALA A 143 2.11 -6.42 4.01
C ALA A 143 3.35 -6.14 3.14
N ALA A 144 4.10 -5.07 3.41
CA ALA A 144 5.33 -4.75 2.68
C ALA A 144 6.38 -5.86 2.82
N PHE A 145 6.54 -6.40 4.02
CA PHE A 145 7.44 -7.52 4.24
C PHE A 145 6.95 -8.80 3.53
N ALA A 146 5.64 -9.07 3.55
CA ALA A 146 5.05 -10.21 2.84
C ALA A 146 5.27 -10.14 1.33
N VAL A 147 5.26 -8.95 0.71
CA VAL A 147 5.62 -8.77 -0.70
C VAL A 147 7.04 -9.26 -0.98
N HIS A 148 8.01 -8.80 -0.18
CA HIS A 148 9.40 -9.23 -0.35
C HIS A 148 9.58 -10.74 -0.13
N GLU A 149 8.94 -11.31 0.88
CA GLU A 149 9.00 -12.76 1.12
C GLU A 149 8.41 -13.56 -0.05
N PHE A 150 7.26 -13.13 -0.57
CA PHE A 150 6.61 -13.80 -1.69
C PHE A 150 7.54 -13.92 -2.90
N PHE A 151 8.12 -12.80 -3.32
CA PHE A 151 8.98 -12.78 -4.50
C PHE A 151 10.33 -13.45 -4.25
N GLN A 152 11.00 -13.16 -3.12
CA GLN A 152 12.31 -13.73 -2.81
C GLN A 152 12.24 -15.25 -2.63
N SER A 153 11.20 -15.79 -2.00
CA SER A 153 11.02 -17.22 -1.84
C SER A 153 10.78 -17.97 -3.15
N ARG A 154 10.37 -17.25 -4.21
CA ARG A 154 10.17 -17.77 -5.57
C ARG A 154 11.37 -17.54 -6.49
N GLY A 155 12.47 -16.98 -5.99
CA GLY A 155 13.69 -16.75 -6.74
C GLY A 155 13.71 -15.46 -7.56
N PHE A 156 12.73 -14.58 -7.40
CA PHE A 156 12.74 -13.26 -8.06
C PHE A 156 13.86 -12.38 -7.52
N THR A 157 14.48 -11.63 -8.40
CA THR A 157 15.49 -10.63 -8.05
C THR A 157 14.82 -9.27 -7.82
N TYR A 158 15.05 -8.66 -6.65
CA TYR A 158 14.62 -7.29 -6.38
C TYR A 158 15.51 -6.28 -7.10
N VAL A 159 14.92 -5.37 -7.86
CA VAL A 159 15.63 -4.33 -8.61
C VAL A 159 15.11 -2.94 -8.27
N ASN A 160 16.01 -1.96 -8.19
CA ASN A 160 15.66 -0.57 -7.99
C ASN A 160 15.65 0.16 -9.35
N THR A 161 14.48 0.60 -9.76
CA THR A 161 14.33 1.42 -10.97
C THR A 161 14.51 2.90 -10.66
N PRO A 162 15.00 3.72 -11.62
CA PRO A 162 15.18 5.15 -11.41
C PRO A 162 13.86 5.87 -11.11
N ILE A 163 13.89 6.75 -10.10
CA ILE A 163 12.76 7.63 -9.78
C ILE A 163 12.69 8.81 -10.75
N ILE A 164 13.87 9.32 -11.20
CA ILE A 164 13.95 10.39 -12.20
C ILE A 164 14.13 9.74 -13.56
N THR A 165 13.25 10.08 -14.49
CA THR A 165 13.23 9.50 -15.82
C THR A 165 13.13 10.56 -16.91
N GLY A 166 13.66 10.24 -18.09
CA GLY A 166 13.44 11.01 -19.32
C GLY A 166 12.38 10.41 -20.25
N SER A 167 11.70 9.34 -19.82
CA SER A 167 10.70 8.60 -20.61
C SER A 167 9.36 8.55 -19.88
N ASP A 168 8.26 8.63 -20.62
CA ASP A 168 6.92 8.40 -20.11
C ASP A 168 6.53 6.93 -20.33
N CYS A 169 6.35 6.16 -19.26
CA CYS A 169 5.99 4.75 -19.34
C CYS A 169 4.58 4.53 -19.90
N GLU A 170 3.64 5.39 -19.58
CA GLU A 170 2.24 5.24 -19.97
C GLU A 170 1.89 6.00 -21.27
N GLY A 171 2.76 6.94 -21.69
CA GLY A 171 2.61 7.71 -22.93
C GLY A 171 1.55 8.83 -22.87
N ALA A 172 0.90 9.02 -21.74
CA ALA A 172 -0.14 10.03 -21.53
C ALA A 172 -0.15 10.55 -20.08
N GLY A 173 0.85 10.21 -19.28
CA GLY A 173 0.91 10.52 -17.86
C GLY A 173 1.17 11.99 -17.60
N GLU A 174 0.38 12.61 -16.73
CA GLU A 174 0.74 13.90 -16.14
C GLU A 174 1.88 13.68 -15.15
N MET A 175 3.10 14.05 -15.56
CA MET A 175 4.32 13.82 -14.79
C MET A 175 4.77 15.09 -14.07
N PHE A 176 5.21 14.95 -12.83
CA PHE A 176 5.94 16.01 -12.14
C PHE A 176 7.29 16.23 -12.79
N GLN A 177 7.55 17.45 -13.25
CA GLN A 177 8.84 17.80 -13.83
C GLN A 177 9.92 17.94 -12.76
N VAL A 178 11.10 17.39 -13.01
CA VAL A 178 12.31 17.57 -12.21
C VAL A 178 13.24 18.51 -12.95
N THR A 179 13.58 19.65 -12.34
CA THR A 179 14.46 20.65 -12.95
C THR A 179 15.26 21.41 -11.89
N THR A 180 16.46 21.85 -12.26
CA THR A 180 17.30 22.77 -11.49
C THR A 180 17.36 24.16 -12.12
N LEU A 181 16.63 24.38 -13.21
CA LEU A 181 16.55 25.68 -13.84
C LEU A 181 15.84 26.69 -12.91
N ASP A 182 16.33 27.92 -12.92
CA ASP A 182 15.65 29.03 -12.24
C ASP A 182 14.33 29.34 -12.94
N LEU A 183 13.21 29.08 -12.26
CA LEU A 183 11.88 29.29 -12.82
C LEU A 183 11.53 30.77 -13.07
N GLU A 184 12.24 31.72 -12.41
CA GLU A 184 12.08 33.15 -12.66
C GLU A 184 12.83 33.62 -13.90
N ASN A 185 13.94 32.92 -14.27
CA ASN A 185 14.83 33.24 -15.38
C ASN A 185 15.13 32.01 -16.24
N VAL A 186 14.10 31.36 -16.75
CA VAL A 186 14.22 30.14 -17.54
C VAL A 186 14.97 30.41 -18.85
N PRO A 187 16.09 29.71 -19.10
CA PRO A 187 16.81 29.84 -20.37
C PRO A 187 15.95 29.36 -21.53
N LYS A 188 16.08 30.05 -22.69
CA LYS A 188 15.27 29.75 -23.86
C LYS A 188 16.13 29.51 -25.09
N THR A 189 15.66 28.61 -25.94
CA THR A 189 16.17 28.36 -27.27
C THR A 189 15.78 29.51 -28.23
N GLU A 190 16.35 29.54 -29.43
CA GLU A 190 16.03 30.54 -30.44
C GLU A 190 14.55 30.59 -30.85
N ASP A 191 13.84 29.44 -30.78
CA ASP A 191 12.40 29.30 -31.03
C ASP A 191 11.54 29.61 -29.82
N GLY A 192 12.13 30.09 -28.72
CA GLY A 192 11.43 30.55 -27.52
C GLY A 192 10.98 29.47 -26.55
N LYS A 193 11.33 28.19 -26.78
CA LYS A 193 11.10 27.09 -25.88
C LYS A 193 12.11 27.06 -24.74
N VAL A 194 11.81 26.31 -23.69
CA VAL A 194 12.76 26.08 -22.59
C VAL A 194 13.99 25.32 -23.12
N ASP A 195 15.17 25.87 -22.83
CA ASP A 195 16.45 25.24 -23.20
C ASP A 195 16.90 24.26 -22.09
N TYR A 196 16.40 23.05 -22.16
CA TYR A 196 16.78 21.99 -21.23
C TYR A 196 18.22 21.50 -21.36
N SER A 197 18.99 21.92 -22.40
CA SER A 197 20.40 21.59 -22.48
C SER A 197 21.21 22.23 -21.34
N GLN A 198 20.66 23.27 -20.71
CA GLN A 198 21.23 23.96 -19.56
C GLN A 198 20.74 23.41 -18.22
N ASP A 199 19.81 22.46 -18.22
CA ASP A 199 19.34 21.79 -17.00
C ASP A 199 20.34 20.71 -16.55
N PHE A 200 20.21 20.23 -15.31
CA PHE A 200 21.14 19.29 -14.68
C PHE A 200 21.42 18.05 -15.52
N PHE A 201 20.39 17.45 -16.12
CA PHE A 201 20.51 16.25 -16.95
C PHE A 201 20.70 16.55 -18.44
N GLY A 202 20.77 17.81 -18.84
CA GLY A 202 20.88 18.22 -20.25
C GLY A 202 19.66 17.89 -21.12
N LYS A 203 18.54 17.51 -20.49
CA LYS A 203 17.26 17.21 -21.13
C LYS A 203 16.11 17.33 -20.11
N LYS A 204 14.87 17.42 -20.61
CA LYS A 204 13.69 17.38 -19.76
C LYS A 204 13.62 16.05 -19.01
N THR A 205 13.44 16.10 -17.69
CA THR A 205 13.25 14.94 -16.82
C THR A 205 12.03 15.12 -15.92
N SER A 206 11.50 14.00 -15.45
CA SER A 206 10.30 13.95 -14.62
C SER A 206 10.43 12.88 -13.55
N LEU A 207 9.55 12.91 -12.55
CA LEU A 207 9.36 11.79 -11.63
C LEU A 207 8.62 10.67 -12.37
N THR A 208 9.01 9.43 -12.13
CA THR A 208 8.46 8.26 -12.83
C THR A 208 7.01 7.98 -12.45
N VAL A 209 6.21 7.52 -13.41
CA VAL A 209 4.84 7.00 -13.18
C VAL A 209 4.82 5.49 -13.00
N SER A 210 5.93 4.78 -13.31
CA SER A 210 6.10 3.33 -13.20
C SER A 210 7.57 2.95 -13.37
N GLY A 211 8.00 1.91 -12.68
CA GLY A 211 9.33 1.31 -12.86
C GLY A 211 9.39 0.25 -13.97
N GLN A 212 8.26 -0.10 -14.57
CA GLN A 212 8.09 -1.24 -15.49
C GLN A 212 9.11 -1.28 -16.61
N LEU A 213 9.22 -0.23 -17.44
CA LEU A 213 10.09 -0.26 -18.63
C LEU A 213 11.57 -0.50 -18.27
N ASN A 214 12.01 0.03 -17.12
CA ASN A 214 13.36 -0.22 -16.61
C ASN A 214 13.49 -1.62 -16.00
N ALA A 215 12.45 -2.14 -15.33
CA ALA A 215 12.44 -3.51 -14.79
C ALA A 215 12.54 -4.55 -15.92
N GLU A 216 11.90 -4.33 -17.07
CA GLU A 216 12.01 -5.21 -18.23
C GLU A 216 13.46 -5.38 -18.73
N ASN A 217 14.32 -4.35 -18.58
CA ASN A 217 15.74 -4.48 -18.91
C ASN A 217 16.43 -5.55 -18.07
N PHE A 218 16.07 -5.63 -16.80
CA PHE A 218 16.61 -6.60 -15.86
C PHE A 218 15.99 -7.98 -16.06
N ALA A 219 14.69 -8.07 -16.37
CA ALA A 219 14.03 -9.31 -16.71
C ALA A 219 14.69 -10.01 -17.90
N MET A 220 15.11 -9.26 -18.93
CA MET A 220 15.84 -9.78 -20.09
C MET A 220 17.25 -10.31 -19.76
N ALA A 221 17.70 -10.20 -18.51
CA ALA A 221 19.01 -10.68 -18.06
C ALA A 221 18.94 -11.62 -16.85
N PHE A 222 17.99 -11.39 -15.94
CA PHE A 222 17.83 -12.13 -14.68
C PHE A 222 16.64 -13.11 -14.69
N GLY A 223 15.77 -13.07 -15.70
CA GLY A 223 14.56 -13.88 -15.78
C GLY A 223 13.41 -13.23 -15.01
N ASP A 224 13.28 -13.55 -13.74
CA ASP A 224 12.21 -13.04 -12.89
C ASP A 224 12.71 -11.93 -11.97
N VAL A 225 12.15 -10.75 -12.11
CA VAL A 225 12.51 -9.58 -11.31
C VAL A 225 11.26 -8.91 -10.74
N TYR A 226 11.42 -8.10 -9.71
CA TYR A 226 10.37 -7.20 -9.26
C TYR A 226 10.95 -5.90 -8.73
N THR A 227 10.21 -4.82 -8.89
CA THR A 227 10.45 -3.55 -8.21
C THR A 227 9.35 -3.29 -7.19
N PHE A 228 9.69 -2.66 -6.08
CA PHE A 228 8.77 -2.15 -5.09
C PHE A 228 9.26 -0.75 -4.72
N GLY A 229 8.68 0.24 -5.34
CA GLY A 229 9.19 1.61 -5.29
C GLY A 229 8.13 2.68 -5.44
N PRO A 230 8.50 3.94 -5.13
CA PRO A 230 7.60 5.07 -5.25
C PRO A 230 7.35 5.42 -6.71
N THR A 231 6.11 5.79 -7.00
CA THR A 231 5.62 6.30 -8.28
C THR A 231 4.84 7.59 -8.07
N PHE A 232 4.79 8.43 -9.10
CA PHE A 232 4.28 9.79 -9.00
C PHE A 232 3.37 10.11 -10.17
N ARG A 233 2.16 10.63 -9.86
CA ARG A 233 1.21 11.07 -10.89
C ARG A 233 0.69 12.47 -10.54
N ALA A 234 0.82 13.41 -11.49
CA ALA A 234 0.41 14.80 -11.31
C ALA A 234 -1.06 15.04 -11.67
N GLU A 235 -1.86 13.99 -11.77
CA GLU A 235 -3.27 14.07 -12.10
C GLU A 235 -4.05 14.94 -11.10
N ASN A 236 -4.83 15.88 -11.62
CA ASN A 236 -5.69 16.72 -10.79
C ASN A 236 -6.96 15.97 -10.37
N SER A 237 -6.81 14.92 -9.58
CA SER A 237 -7.89 14.06 -9.10
C SER A 237 -8.01 14.09 -7.58
N ASN A 238 -9.21 14.39 -7.09
CA ASN A 238 -9.53 14.48 -5.65
C ASN A 238 -10.38 13.30 -5.15
N THR A 239 -10.25 12.12 -5.73
CA THR A 239 -11.00 10.94 -5.28
C THR A 239 -10.39 10.31 -4.03
N ALA A 240 -11.10 9.37 -3.43
CA ALA A 240 -10.62 8.57 -2.30
C ALA A 240 -9.51 7.57 -2.67
N ARG A 241 -9.20 7.39 -3.96
CA ARG A 241 -8.29 6.36 -4.49
C ARG A 241 -7.06 6.93 -5.18
N HIS A 242 -6.93 8.26 -5.27
CA HIS A 242 -5.82 8.92 -5.95
C HIS A 242 -4.94 9.66 -4.95
N ALA A 243 -3.64 9.42 -5.05
CA ALA A 243 -2.57 10.17 -4.42
C ALA A 243 -1.54 10.53 -5.49
N ALA A 244 -0.81 11.62 -5.29
CA ALA A 244 0.22 12.06 -6.23
C ALA A 244 1.54 11.30 -6.08
N GLU A 245 1.76 10.70 -4.92
CA GLU A 245 2.88 9.82 -4.59
C GLU A 245 2.31 8.55 -3.94
N PHE A 246 2.69 7.38 -4.43
CA PHE A 246 2.28 6.08 -3.92
C PHE A 246 3.32 5.02 -4.29
N TRP A 247 3.18 3.80 -3.78
CA TRP A 247 4.13 2.73 -4.04
C TRP A 247 3.55 1.66 -4.97
N MET A 248 4.33 1.26 -5.96
CA MET A 248 3.97 0.19 -6.88
C MET A 248 4.83 -1.06 -6.65
N ILE A 249 4.20 -2.21 -6.77
CA ILE A 249 4.84 -3.52 -6.84
C ILE A 249 4.71 -3.98 -8.28
N GLU A 250 5.85 -4.11 -8.97
CA GLU A 250 5.87 -4.33 -10.41
C GLU A 250 6.86 -5.46 -10.75
N PRO A 251 6.42 -6.73 -10.77
CA PRO A 251 7.21 -7.84 -11.28
C PRO A 251 7.22 -7.86 -12.81
N GLU A 252 8.33 -8.34 -13.38
CA GLU A 252 8.50 -8.63 -14.79
C GLU A 252 9.17 -9.99 -14.94
N MET A 253 8.60 -10.87 -15.76
CA MET A 253 8.97 -12.27 -15.87
C MET A 253 9.27 -12.63 -17.33
N ALA A 254 10.52 -13.01 -17.60
CA ALA A 254 10.92 -13.52 -18.92
C ALA A 254 10.37 -14.93 -19.16
N PHE A 255 10.13 -15.27 -20.43
CA PHE A 255 9.54 -16.55 -20.88
C PHE A 255 8.15 -16.82 -20.33
N CYS A 256 7.47 -15.83 -19.80
CA CYS A 256 6.13 -15.87 -19.24
C CYS A 256 5.11 -15.33 -20.23
N ASP A 257 3.93 -15.96 -20.31
CA ASP A 257 2.77 -15.46 -21.04
C ASP A 257 1.72 -14.88 -20.10
N LEU A 258 0.57 -14.47 -20.67
CA LEU A 258 -0.51 -13.90 -19.89
C LEU A 258 -1.02 -14.89 -18.83
N ASP A 259 -1.15 -16.18 -19.15
CA ASP A 259 -1.62 -17.18 -18.19
C ASP A 259 -0.69 -17.34 -16.99
N GLY A 260 0.63 -17.37 -17.22
CA GLY A 260 1.62 -17.39 -16.14
C GLY A 260 1.59 -16.12 -15.30
N ASP A 261 1.33 -14.96 -15.91
CA ASP A 261 1.18 -13.68 -15.20
C ASP A 261 -0.02 -13.71 -14.25
N LEU A 262 -1.18 -14.23 -14.71
CA LEU A 262 -2.38 -14.39 -13.89
C LEU A 262 -2.15 -15.33 -12.70
N GLU A 263 -1.39 -16.42 -12.87
CA GLU A 263 -1.06 -17.35 -11.80
C GLU A 263 -0.21 -16.66 -10.70
N VAL A 264 0.74 -15.83 -11.08
CA VAL A 264 1.58 -15.09 -10.11
C VAL A 264 0.77 -14.00 -9.41
N MET A 265 -0.10 -13.27 -10.12
CA MET A 265 -1.02 -12.28 -9.53
C MET A 265 -1.90 -12.93 -8.45
N GLU A 266 -2.58 -14.04 -8.78
CA GLU A 266 -3.44 -14.76 -7.84
C GLU A 266 -2.67 -15.23 -6.62
N ALA A 267 -1.52 -15.89 -6.85
CA ALA A 267 -0.68 -16.40 -5.77
C ALA A 267 -0.18 -15.29 -4.84
N MET A 268 0.20 -14.13 -5.39
CA MET A 268 0.67 -12.98 -4.61
C MET A 268 -0.43 -12.39 -3.74
N VAL A 269 -1.61 -12.15 -4.28
CA VAL A 269 -2.75 -11.60 -3.52
C VAL A 269 -3.11 -12.53 -2.35
N LYS A 270 -3.23 -13.83 -2.60
CA LYS A 270 -3.51 -14.83 -1.57
C LYS A 270 -2.43 -14.87 -0.50
N TYR A 271 -1.16 -14.83 -0.89
CA TYR A 271 -0.03 -14.83 0.04
C TYR A 271 -0.03 -13.62 0.97
N ILE A 272 -0.19 -12.40 0.42
CA ILE A 272 -0.19 -11.17 1.21
C ILE A 272 -1.36 -11.19 2.22
N ILE A 273 -2.56 -11.58 1.78
CA ILE A 273 -3.74 -11.68 2.66
C ILE A 273 -3.45 -12.67 3.80
N THR A 274 -2.99 -13.86 3.50
CA THR A 274 -2.71 -14.91 4.50
C THR A 274 -1.65 -14.45 5.50
N ALA A 275 -0.52 -13.92 5.00
CA ALA A 275 0.57 -13.42 5.84
C ALA A 275 0.13 -12.30 6.80
N VAL A 276 -0.71 -11.37 6.33
CA VAL A 276 -1.24 -10.29 7.18
C VAL A 276 -2.23 -10.83 8.20
N MET A 277 -3.10 -11.79 7.83
CA MET A 277 -4.02 -12.42 8.77
C MET A 277 -3.29 -13.17 9.90
N GLU A 278 -2.18 -13.80 9.59
CA GLU A 278 -1.34 -14.49 10.57
C GLU A 278 -0.57 -13.53 11.49
N ARG A 279 -0.05 -12.43 10.94
CA ARG A 279 0.85 -11.50 11.66
C ARG A 279 0.13 -10.40 12.43
N CYS A 280 -1.08 -10.01 11.98
CA CYS A 280 -1.82 -8.88 12.51
C CYS A 280 -3.25 -9.25 12.93
N PRO A 281 -3.50 -10.36 13.67
CA PRO A 281 -4.86 -10.80 13.97
C PRO A 281 -5.66 -9.80 14.83
N ASP A 282 -5.02 -9.18 15.82
CA ASP A 282 -5.67 -8.20 16.70
C ASP A 282 -6.02 -6.90 15.95
N ASP A 283 -5.13 -6.47 15.03
CA ASP A 283 -5.36 -5.30 14.17
C ASP A 283 -6.53 -5.55 13.22
N LEU A 284 -6.58 -6.72 12.59
CA LEU A 284 -7.69 -7.10 11.71
C LEU A 284 -9.01 -7.26 12.47
N ALA A 285 -8.99 -7.80 13.70
CA ALA A 285 -10.17 -7.85 14.55
C ALA A 285 -10.71 -6.44 14.87
N PHE A 286 -9.81 -5.48 15.10
CA PHE A 286 -10.20 -4.08 15.27
C PHE A 286 -10.85 -3.52 14.00
N PHE A 287 -10.24 -3.68 12.82
CA PHE A 287 -10.82 -3.21 11.56
C PHE A 287 -12.17 -3.85 11.29
N ASN A 288 -12.28 -5.16 11.47
CA ASN A 288 -13.55 -5.88 11.28
C ASN A 288 -14.67 -5.39 12.20
N SER A 289 -14.31 -4.94 13.41
CA SER A 289 -15.30 -4.48 14.40
C SER A 289 -15.70 -3.02 14.21
N PHE A 290 -14.78 -2.16 13.79
CA PHE A 290 -14.95 -0.70 13.88
C PHE A 290 -14.84 0.04 12.54
N VAL A 291 -14.30 -0.59 11.49
CA VAL A 291 -14.06 0.04 10.19
C VAL A 291 -14.92 -0.60 9.10
N ASP A 292 -14.80 -1.91 8.91
CA ASP A 292 -15.46 -2.65 7.84
C ASP A 292 -15.94 -4.02 8.35
N LYS A 293 -17.22 -4.08 8.72
CA LYS A 293 -17.85 -5.32 9.18
C LYS A 293 -17.88 -6.34 8.03
N GLY A 294 -17.35 -7.54 8.28
CA GLY A 294 -17.21 -8.59 7.27
C GLY A 294 -15.84 -8.58 6.56
N LEU A 295 -14.91 -7.72 6.96
CA LEU A 295 -13.56 -7.66 6.42
C LEU A 295 -12.86 -9.02 6.47
N ILE A 296 -12.82 -9.66 7.62
CA ILE A 296 -12.12 -10.94 7.82
C ILE A 296 -12.75 -12.03 6.95
N GLU A 297 -14.07 -12.13 6.90
CA GLU A 297 -14.78 -13.10 6.06
C GLU A 297 -14.45 -12.89 4.57
N ARG A 298 -14.44 -11.64 4.10
CA ARG A 298 -14.07 -11.30 2.73
C ARG A 298 -12.62 -11.68 2.41
N LEU A 299 -11.68 -11.37 3.30
CA LEU A 299 -10.27 -11.71 3.11
C LEU A 299 -10.06 -13.23 3.09
N GLN A 300 -10.70 -13.98 3.99
CA GLN A 300 -10.67 -15.44 4.01
C GLN A 300 -11.25 -16.04 2.74
N HIS A 301 -12.38 -15.50 2.28
CA HIS A 301 -13.01 -15.95 1.05
C HIS A 301 -12.09 -15.76 -0.17
N VAL A 302 -11.47 -14.58 -0.30
CA VAL A 302 -10.54 -14.31 -1.42
C VAL A 302 -9.30 -15.20 -1.34
N ALA A 303 -8.71 -15.39 -0.17
CA ALA A 303 -7.54 -16.26 0.01
C ALA A 303 -7.84 -17.73 -0.32
N ALA A 304 -9.07 -18.19 -0.14
CA ALA A 304 -9.50 -19.57 -0.39
C ALA A 304 -10.08 -19.81 -1.79
N SER A 305 -10.46 -18.75 -2.52
CA SER A 305 -11.14 -18.88 -3.83
C SER A 305 -10.14 -19.07 -4.95
N ASP A 306 -10.48 -19.87 -5.96
CA ASP A 306 -9.85 -19.79 -7.27
C ASP A 306 -10.39 -18.55 -7.99
N PHE A 307 -9.55 -17.78 -8.64
CA PHE A 307 -9.98 -16.58 -9.33
C PHE A 307 -10.66 -16.92 -10.65
N GLY A 308 -11.81 -16.29 -10.92
CA GLY A 308 -12.51 -16.44 -12.19
C GLY A 308 -11.74 -15.80 -13.35
N ARG A 309 -12.08 -16.17 -14.57
CA ARG A 309 -11.52 -15.55 -15.79
C ARG A 309 -12.65 -15.25 -16.77
N ILE A 310 -12.61 -14.09 -17.40
CA ILE A 310 -13.55 -13.67 -18.44
C ILE A 310 -12.84 -12.70 -19.38
N THR A 311 -13.13 -12.76 -20.68
CA THR A 311 -12.61 -11.75 -21.60
C THR A 311 -13.36 -10.42 -21.42
N TYR A 312 -12.73 -9.31 -21.75
CA TYR A 312 -13.38 -8.00 -21.74
C TYR A 312 -14.64 -8.00 -22.62
N THR A 313 -14.57 -8.61 -23.80
CA THR A 313 -15.70 -8.71 -24.71
C THR A 313 -16.90 -9.41 -24.07
N ASP A 314 -16.66 -10.58 -23.46
CA ASP A 314 -17.74 -11.35 -22.79
C ASP A 314 -18.24 -10.61 -21.54
N ALA A 315 -17.34 -9.95 -20.80
CA ALA A 315 -17.71 -9.14 -19.64
C ALA A 315 -18.63 -7.97 -20.03
N VAL A 316 -18.31 -7.26 -21.12
CA VAL A 316 -19.15 -6.17 -21.66
C VAL A 316 -20.52 -6.70 -22.10
N GLU A 317 -20.57 -7.81 -22.84
CA GLU A 317 -21.85 -8.41 -23.27
C GLU A 317 -22.72 -8.82 -22.06
N LEU A 318 -22.12 -9.32 -21.01
CA LEU A 318 -22.81 -9.67 -19.78
C LEU A 318 -23.30 -8.40 -19.05
N LEU A 319 -22.44 -7.39 -18.88
CA LEU A 319 -22.78 -6.15 -18.21
C LEU A 319 -23.85 -5.34 -18.95
N LYS A 320 -23.88 -5.36 -20.29
CA LYS A 320 -24.92 -4.71 -21.10
C LYS A 320 -26.32 -5.18 -20.76
N GLN A 321 -26.50 -6.43 -20.35
CA GLN A 321 -27.81 -6.97 -19.93
C GLN A 321 -28.33 -6.31 -18.65
N HIS A 322 -27.44 -5.61 -17.91
CA HIS A 322 -27.72 -4.95 -16.64
C HIS A 322 -27.48 -3.44 -16.70
N ASN A 323 -27.35 -2.85 -17.89
CA ASN A 323 -27.05 -1.45 -18.08
C ASN A 323 -28.05 -0.49 -17.40
N ASP A 324 -29.29 -0.93 -17.16
CA ASP A 324 -30.30 -0.17 -16.42
C ASP A 324 -29.94 0.07 -14.95
N GLN A 325 -29.07 -0.74 -14.38
CA GLN A 325 -28.62 -0.68 -12.99
C GLN A 325 -27.37 0.19 -12.76
N PHE A 326 -26.70 0.63 -13.84
CA PHE A 326 -25.45 1.38 -13.77
C PHE A 326 -25.65 2.86 -14.04
N ASP A 327 -24.90 3.70 -13.30
CA ASP A 327 -24.82 5.14 -13.56
C ASP A 327 -24.09 5.41 -14.89
N TYR A 328 -23.00 4.67 -15.14
CA TYR A 328 -22.23 4.72 -16.39
C TYR A 328 -22.59 3.52 -17.28
N LYS A 329 -23.12 3.81 -18.47
CA LYS A 329 -23.47 2.75 -19.40
C LYS A 329 -22.22 2.13 -20.01
N VAL A 330 -22.12 0.81 -19.98
CA VAL A 330 -21.01 0.09 -20.58
C VAL A 330 -21.30 -0.23 -22.04
N ASP A 331 -20.29 -0.03 -22.88
CA ASP A 331 -20.25 -0.51 -24.26
C ASP A 331 -18.83 -0.96 -24.62
N TRP A 332 -18.68 -1.72 -25.71
CA TRP A 332 -17.37 -2.20 -26.14
C TRP A 332 -16.46 -1.03 -26.50
N GLY A 333 -15.22 -1.04 -25.99
CA GLY A 333 -14.26 0.03 -26.17
C GLY A 333 -14.28 1.11 -25.09
N THR A 334 -15.14 1.00 -24.07
CA THR A 334 -15.16 1.91 -22.91
C THR A 334 -14.44 1.31 -21.70
N ASP A 335 -13.80 2.14 -20.90
CA ASP A 335 -13.23 1.71 -19.63
C ASP A 335 -14.30 1.23 -18.67
N LEU A 336 -14.07 0.07 -18.04
CA LEU A 336 -14.93 -0.42 -16.96
C LEU A 336 -14.80 0.52 -15.76
N GLN A 337 -15.94 0.91 -15.21
CA GLN A 337 -16.00 1.71 -13.99
C GLN A 337 -16.09 0.78 -12.77
N THR A 338 -15.74 1.30 -11.60
CA THR A 338 -15.78 0.52 -10.34
C THR A 338 -17.12 -0.19 -10.10
N GLU A 339 -18.23 0.39 -10.51
CA GLU A 339 -19.54 -0.25 -10.38
C GLU A 339 -19.67 -1.53 -11.24
N HIS A 340 -19.10 -1.52 -12.46
CA HIS A 340 -19.04 -2.68 -13.35
C HIS A 340 -18.14 -3.79 -12.77
N GLU A 341 -16.96 -3.41 -12.31
CA GLU A 341 -15.97 -4.32 -11.70
C GLU A 341 -16.52 -5.01 -10.45
N ARG A 342 -17.18 -4.24 -9.59
CA ARG A 342 -17.83 -4.78 -8.39
C ARG A 342 -19.03 -5.65 -8.74
N PHE A 343 -19.80 -5.30 -9.76
CA PHE A 343 -20.90 -6.12 -10.21
C PHE A 343 -20.42 -7.50 -10.69
N LEU A 344 -19.32 -7.54 -11.45
CA LEU A 344 -18.69 -8.80 -11.86
C LEU A 344 -18.26 -9.64 -10.66
N THR A 345 -17.53 -9.05 -9.70
CA THR A 345 -16.96 -9.79 -8.57
C THR A 345 -17.99 -10.15 -7.49
N GLU A 346 -19.01 -9.30 -7.25
CA GLU A 346 -19.94 -9.45 -6.13
C GLU A 346 -21.26 -10.10 -6.53
N GLN A 347 -21.73 -9.89 -7.77
CA GLN A 347 -23.03 -10.40 -8.21
C GLN A 347 -22.89 -11.62 -9.12
N ILE A 348 -21.96 -11.58 -10.08
CA ILE A 348 -21.82 -12.62 -11.10
C ILE A 348 -20.92 -13.76 -10.61
N PHE A 349 -19.65 -13.47 -10.38
CA PHE A 349 -18.66 -14.50 -10.01
C PHE A 349 -18.67 -14.83 -8.52
N LYS A 350 -19.05 -13.89 -7.67
CA LYS A 350 -19.01 -13.96 -6.19
C LYS A 350 -17.64 -14.36 -5.67
N ARG A 351 -16.58 -13.94 -6.35
CA ARG A 351 -15.17 -14.19 -6.07
C ARG A 351 -14.31 -13.25 -6.90
N PRO A 352 -12.99 -13.17 -6.67
CA PRO A 352 -12.10 -12.44 -7.56
C PRO A 352 -12.17 -12.93 -9.00
N VAL A 353 -11.96 -12.02 -9.94
CA VAL A 353 -12.03 -12.35 -11.39
C VAL A 353 -10.97 -11.57 -12.15
N PHE A 354 -10.32 -12.24 -13.09
CA PHE A 354 -9.50 -11.61 -14.11
C PHE A 354 -10.37 -11.26 -15.32
N VAL A 355 -10.30 -10.01 -15.74
CA VAL A 355 -10.83 -9.57 -17.04
C VAL A 355 -9.65 -9.43 -17.98
N THR A 356 -9.68 -10.11 -19.13
CA THR A 356 -8.56 -10.19 -20.07
C THR A 356 -8.93 -9.66 -21.45
N ASP A 357 -7.93 -9.47 -22.31
CA ASP A 357 -8.10 -9.17 -23.73
C ASP A 357 -8.90 -7.90 -24.01
N TYR A 358 -8.39 -6.81 -23.46
CA TYR A 358 -8.98 -5.47 -23.59
C TYR A 358 -8.79 -4.88 -25.00
N PRO A 359 -9.68 -3.96 -25.42
CA PRO A 359 -9.47 -3.19 -26.66
C PRO A 359 -8.13 -2.44 -26.63
N LYS A 360 -7.40 -2.50 -27.73
CA LYS A 360 -6.07 -1.86 -27.85
C LYS A 360 -6.10 -0.33 -27.69
N GLU A 361 -7.23 0.29 -27.98
CA GLU A 361 -7.43 1.75 -27.95
C GLU A 361 -7.40 2.32 -26.54
N ILE A 362 -7.74 1.51 -25.52
CA ILE A 362 -7.82 1.92 -24.12
C ILE A 362 -6.67 1.37 -23.25
N LYS A 363 -5.67 0.77 -23.89
CA LYS A 363 -4.51 0.17 -23.18
C LYS A 363 -3.17 0.67 -23.76
N ALA A 364 -2.11 0.58 -22.96
CA ALA A 364 -0.80 1.12 -23.27
C ALA A 364 -0.10 0.44 -24.46
N PHE A 365 0.89 1.15 -25.03
CA PHE A 365 1.62 0.77 -26.24
C PHE A 365 2.42 -0.54 -26.10
N TYR A 366 2.88 -0.87 -24.92
CA TYR A 366 3.77 -2.00 -24.64
C TYR A 366 3.05 -3.34 -24.49
N MET A 367 1.71 -3.35 -24.47
CA MET A 367 0.93 -4.56 -24.32
C MET A 367 0.84 -5.34 -25.63
N ARG A 368 1.01 -6.66 -25.54
CA ARG A 368 1.04 -7.54 -26.71
C ARG A 368 -0.28 -7.47 -27.49
N LEU A 369 -0.21 -7.10 -28.77
CA LEU A 369 -1.36 -7.10 -29.67
C LEU A 369 -1.76 -8.55 -29.99
N ASN A 370 -3.01 -8.91 -29.73
CA ASN A 370 -3.58 -10.22 -30.06
C ASN A 370 -3.71 -10.42 -31.58
N ASP A 371 -3.85 -11.66 -32.00
CA ASP A 371 -3.91 -12.04 -33.42
C ASP A 371 -5.16 -11.52 -34.14
N ASP A 372 -6.17 -11.08 -33.38
CA ASP A 372 -7.38 -10.42 -33.91
C ASP A 372 -7.11 -8.97 -34.39
N GLY A 373 -5.95 -8.39 -34.03
CA GLY A 373 -5.55 -7.02 -34.33
C GLY A 373 -6.39 -5.93 -33.66
N LYS A 374 -7.28 -6.28 -32.73
CA LYS A 374 -8.23 -5.39 -32.04
C LYS A 374 -8.01 -5.35 -30.53
N THR A 375 -7.61 -6.46 -29.95
CA THR A 375 -7.40 -6.59 -28.50
C THR A 375 -5.93 -6.76 -28.16
N VAL A 376 -5.60 -6.54 -26.90
CA VAL A 376 -4.25 -6.75 -26.35
C VAL A 376 -4.33 -7.75 -25.20
N ALA A 377 -3.27 -8.52 -24.99
CA ALA A 377 -3.13 -9.50 -23.91
C ALA A 377 -2.91 -8.77 -22.56
N ALA A 378 -3.86 -7.93 -22.19
CA ALA A 378 -3.93 -7.23 -20.91
C ALA A 378 -4.80 -8.03 -19.94
N ALA A 379 -4.61 -7.83 -18.66
CA ALA A 379 -5.45 -8.36 -17.60
C ALA A 379 -5.58 -7.40 -16.44
N ASP A 380 -6.80 -7.22 -15.95
CA ASP A 380 -7.07 -6.55 -14.68
C ASP A 380 -7.59 -7.57 -13.67
N CYS A 381 -6.99 -7.63 -12.49
CA CYS A 381 -7.45 -8.44 -11.36
C CYS A 381 -8.45 -7.64 -10.54
N LEU A 382 -9.69 -8.09 -10.52
CA LEU A 382 -10.78 -7.47 -9.79
C LEU A 382 -11.08 -8.27 -8.51
N VAL A 383 -11.25 -7.57 -7.40
CA VAL A 383 -11.61 -8.18 -6.11
C VAL A 383 -12.90 -7.58 -5.54
N PRO A 384 -13.70 -8.34 -4.78
CA PRO A 384 -14.92 -7.83 -4.13
C PRO A 384 -14.61 -6.65 -3.21
N GLY A 385 -15.46 -5.64 -3.21
CA GLY A 385 -15.36 -4.46 -2.33
C GLY A 385 -14.57 -3.29 -2.91
N ILE A 386 -13.54 -3.53 -3.74
CA ILE A 386 -12.72 -2.45 -4.27
C ILE A 386 -12.70 -2.37 -5.80
N GLY A 387 -12.96 -3.47 -6.52
CA GLY A 387 -12.80 -3.58 -7.97
C GLY A 387 -11.36 -3.89 -8.36
N GLU A 388 -10.82 -3.21 -9.37
CA GLU A 388 -9.45 -3.42 -9.84
C GLU A 388 -8.42 -3.16 -8.74
N ILE A 389 -7.53 -4.13 -8.52
CA ILE A 389 -6.40 -4.06 -7.59
C ILE A 389 -5.05 -4.23 -8.29
N ILE A 390 -5.01 -4.98 -9.38
CA ILE A 390 -3.82 -5.21 -10.22
C ILE A 390 -4.19 -5.00 -11.67
N GLY A 391 -3.33 -4.31 -12.42
CA GLY A 391 -3.32 -4.28 -13.87
C GLY A 391 -2.03 -4.87 -14.41
N GLY A 392 -2.12 -5.74 -15.43
CA GLY A 392 -0.96 -6.41 -16.02
C GLY A 392 -1.14 -6.74 -17.48
N SER A 393 -0.10 -7.29 -18.10
CA SER A 393 -0.18 -7.77 -19.48
C SER A 393 1.00 -8.66 -19.84
N GLN A 394 0.82 -9.48 -20.87
CA GLN A 394 1.95 -9.91 -21.66
C GLN A 394 2.49 -8.69 -22.43
N ARG A 395 3.80 -8.56 -22.52
CA ARG A 395 4.48 -7.43 -23.16
C ARG A 395 4.65 -7.72 -24.66
N GLU A 396 4.66 -6.67 -25.49
CA GLU A 396 4.88 -6.82 -26.93
C GLU A 396 6.36 -7.16 -27.21
N GLU A 397 6.60 -8.38 -27.66
CA GLU A 397 7.93 -8.89 -27.97
C GLU A 397 8.35 -8.69 -29.43
N ARG A 398 7.41 -8.32 -30.32
CA ARG A 398 7.66 -8.10 -31.75
C ARG A 398 8.04 -6.64 -32.01
N LEU A 399 9.26 -6.41 -32.46
CA LEU A 399 9.81 -5.06 -32.63
C LEU A 399 8.98 -4.18 -33.58
N ASP A 400 8.57 -4.71 -34.72
CA ASP A 400 7.80 -3.98 -35.73
C ASP A 400 6.41 -3.59 -35.23
N VAL A 401 5.77 -4.45 -34.46
CA VAL A 401 4.47 -4.17 -33.83
C VAL A 401 4.62 -3.11 -32.75
N LEU A 402 5.63 -3.23 -31.87
CA LEU A 402 5.91 -2.25 -30.82
C LEU A 402 6.17 -0.86 -31.39
N GLU A 403 7.05 -0.74 -32.41
CA GLU A 403 7.34 0.54 -33.07
C GLU A 403 6.11 1.15 -33.75
N SER A 404 5.22 0.29 -34.30
CA SER A 404 3.95 0.74 -34.88
C SER A 404 3.02 1.30 -33.82
N ARG A 405 2.88 0.61 -32.68
CA ARG A 405 2.02 1.04 -31.56
C ARG A 405 2.49 2.36 -30.96
N ILE A 406 3.82 2.54 -30.77
CA ILE A 406 4.41 3.81 -30.31
C ILE A 406 3.99 4.96 -31.25
N LYS A 407 4.09 4.74 -32.57
CA LYS A 407 3.70 5.75 -33.58
C LYS A 407 2.19 6.01 -33.61
N GLU A 408 1.36 4.98 -33.51
CA GLU A 408 -0.10 5.11 -33.49
C GLU A 408 -0.57 6.01 -32.35
N LEU A 409 0.10 5.96 -31.19
CA LEU A 409 -0.19 6.80 -30.04
C LEU A 409 0.47 8.20 -30.10
N GLY A 410 1.08 8.54 -31.24
CA GLY A 410 1.72 9.86 -31.44
C GLY A 410 3.03 10.04 -30.68
N MET A 411 3.60 8.97 -30.15
CA MET A 411 4.87 8.97 -29.43
C MET A 411 6.04 8.83 -30.42
N ASN A 412 7.23 9.25 -30.01
CA ASN A 412 8.42 9.15 -30.85
C ASN A 412 9.24 7.90 -30.49
N PRO A 413 9.40 6.90 -31.40
CA PRO A 413 10.20 5.72 -31.12
C PRO A 413 11.67 6.01 -30.73
N ALA A 414 12.21 7.16 -31.15
CA ALA A 414 13.56 7.55 -30.79
C ALA A 414 13.75 7.82 -29.28
N ASP A 415 12.67 8.15 -28.56
CA ASP A 415 12.70 8.34 -27.11
C ASP A 415 12.71 7.00 -26.36
N TYR A 416 12.34 5.92 -27.05
CA TYR A 416 12.27 4.54 -26.55
C TYR A 416 13.28 3.61 -27.22
N TRP A 417 14.34 4.15 -27.83
CA TRP A 417 15.34 3.36 -28.58
C TRP A 417 15.91 2.20 -27.75
N TRP A 418 16.23 2.45 -26.50
CA TRP A 418 16.78 1.48 -25.56
C TRP A 418 15.76 0.37 -25.20
N TYR A 419 14.48 0.70 -25.14
CA TYR A 419 13.40 -0.24 -24.90
C TYR A 419 13.13 -1.11 -26.15
N CYS A 420 13.20 -0.52 -27.34
CA CYS A 420 13.15 -1.24 -28.61
C CYS A 420 14.35 -2.20 -28.79
N ASP A 421 15.52 -1.86 -28.25
CA ASP A 421 16.70 -2.73 -28.30
C ASP A 421 16.48 -4.06 -27.55
N LEU A 422 15.67 -4.10 -26.51
CA LEU A 422 15.27 -5.35 -25.84
C LEU A 422 14.54 -6.31 -26.79
N ARG A 423 13.87 -5.78 -27.81
CA ARG A 423 13.19 -6.58 -28.85
C ARG A 423 14.12 -6.94 -29.99
N ARG A 424 15.18 -6.17 -30.18
CA ARG A 424 16.17 -6.37 -31.24
C ARG A 424 17.22 -7.38 -30.87
N TYR A 425 17.60 -7.44 -29.59
CA TYR A 425 18.71 -8.24 -29.08
C TYR A 425 18.26 -9.32 -28.10
N GLY A 426 17.72 -10.43 -28.62
CA GLY A 426 17.35 -11.59 -27.82
C GLY A 426 16.01 -11.45 -27.13
N SER A 427 15.02 -10.91 -27.84
CA SER A 427 13.63 -10.83 -27.36
C SER A 427 13.08 -12.17 -26.97
N CYS A 428 12.28 -12.21 -25.94
CA CYS A 428 11.46 -13.35 -25.56
C CYS A 428 10.05 -12.91 -25.17
N ARG A 429 9.14 -13.85 -25.16
CA ARG A 429 7.83 -13.66 -24.52
C ARG A 429 8.04 -13.33 -23.05
N HIS A 430 7.42 -12.27 -22.56
CA HIS A 430 7.51 -11.86 -21.17
C HIS A 430 6.24 -11.13 -20.74
N ALA A 431 5.97 -11.14 -19.45
CA ALA A 431 4.76 -10.58 -18.87
C ALA A 431 5.06 -9.96 -17.49
N GLY A 432 4.18 -9.10 -17.05
CA GLY A 432 4.28 -8.49 -15.74
C GLY A 432 3.04 -7.65 -15.41
N PHE A 433 3.01 -7.17 -14.18
CA PHE A 433 1.84 -6.43 -13.68
C PHE A 433 2.24 -5.35 -12.67
N GLY A 434 1.29 -4.47 -12.37
CA GLY A 434 1.43 -3.46 -11.33
C GLY A 434 0.34 -3.59 -10.27
N LEU A 435 0.74 -3.67 -8.99
CA LEU A 435 -0.15 -3.57 -7.84
C LEU A 435 0.15 -2.30 -7.06
N GLY A 436 -0.84 -1.41 -6.95
CA GLY A 436 -0.75 -0.24 -6.07
C GLY A 436 -0.77 -0.67 -4.61
N PHE A 437 0.33 -0.45 -3.89
CA PHE A 437 0.48 -0.94 -2.53
C PHE A 437 -0.53 -0.31 -1.56
N GLU A 438 -0.81 0.97 -1.70
CA GLU A 438 -1.82 1.67 -0.91
C GLU A 438 -3.21 1.07 -1.12
N ARG A 439 -3.54 0.70 -2.36
CA ARG A 439 -4.81 0.05 -2.69
C ARG A 439 -4.92 -1.32 -2.02
N MET A 440 -3.81 -2.07 -1.98
CA MET A 440 -3.74 -3.32 -1.21
C MET A 440 -3.90 -3.10 0.30
N VAL A 441 -3.27 -2.08 0.88
CA VAL A 441 -3.43 -1.76 2.31
C VAL A 441 -4.87 -1.33 2.62
N MET A 442 -5.51 -0.54 1.75
CA MET A 442 -6.95 -0.22 1.87
C MET A 442 -7.80 -1.49 1.87
N TYR A 443 -7.48 -2.44 0.99
CA TYR A 443 -8.19 -3.71 0.90
C TYR A 443 -8.05 -4.56 2.17
N LEU A 444 -6.84 -4.65 2.71
CA LEU A 444 -6.51 -5.41 3.93
C LEU A 444 -7.12 -4.82 5.20
N THR A 445 -7.40 -3.53 5.23
CA THR A 445 -7.86 -2.80 6.44
C THR A 445 -9.32 -2.37 6.38
N GLY A 446 -9.93 -2.36 5.19
CA GLY A 446 -11.25 -1.76 4.96
C GLY A 446 -11.25 -0.23 5.04
N VAL A 447 -10.10 0.42 5.15
CA VAL A 447 -9.99 1.88 5.16
C VAL A 447 -10.36 2.44 3.79
N GLY A 448 -11.37 3.30 3.74
CA GLY A 448 -11.99 3.76 2.51
C GLY A 448 -11.29 4.90 1.77
N ASN A 449 -10.14 5.40 2.26
CA ASN A 449 -9.46 6.54 1.63
C ASN A 449 -7.95 6.35 1.66
N ILE A 450 -7.30 6.50 0.49
CA ILE A 450 -5.86 6.35 0.31
C ILE A 450 -5.03 7.25 1.24
N ARG A 451 -5.53 8.47 1.55
CA ARG A 451 -4.88 9.40 2.49
C ARG A 451 -4.72 8.83 3.91
N ASP A 452 -5.44 7.78 4.23
CA ASP A 452 -5.47 7.19 5.56
C ASP A 452 -4.66 5.90 5.68
N VAL A 453 -4.05 5.47 4.57
CA VAL A 453 -3.10 4.33 4.53
C VAL A 453 -1.67 4.77 4.21
N GLU A 454 -1.45 6.06 3.98
CA GLU A 454 -0.14 6.70 3.83
C GLU A 454 0.25 7.46 5.09
N LEU A 455 1.56 7.52 5.40
CA LEU A 455 2.04 8.28 6.56
C LEU A 455 1.70 9.76 6.42
N HIS A 456 2.17 10.35 5.32
CA HIS A 456 1.98 11.75 4.95
C HIS A 456 1.57 11.82 3.48
N PRO A 457 0.26 11.75 3.17
CA PRO A 457 -0.22 11.67 1.80
C PRO A 457 0.10 12.93 1.00
N ARG A 458 0.54 12.73 -0.23
CA ARG A 458 0.71 13.78 -1.23
C ARG A 458 -0.49 13.78 -2.16
N THR A 459 -1.28 14.84 -2.12
CA THR A 459 -2.49 14.97 -2.93
C THR A 459 -2.63 16.40 -3.43
N VAL A 460 -3.53 16.64 -4.36
CA VAL A 460 -3.79 17.99 -4.87
C VAL A 460 -4.00 18.98 -3.73
N GLY A 461 -3.19 20.04 -3.72
CA GLY A 461 -3.24 21.10 -2.70
C GLY A 461 -2.71 20.70 -1.32
N ASN A 462 -2.08 19.52 -1.17
CA ASN A 462 -1.55 19.08 0.12
C ASN A 462 -0.18 18.41 0.00
N ALA A 463 0.81 19.06 0.60
CA ALA A 463 2.17 18.54 0.80
C ALA A 463 2.69 18.90 2.20
N GLU A 464 1.79 19.06 3.16
CA GLU A 464 2.12 19.34 4.56
C GLU A 464 2.79 18.12 5.21
N PHE A 465 3.72 18.38 6.14
CA PHE A 465 4.60 17.40 6.81
C PHE A 465 5.67 16.85 5.86
#